data_b41b751e221e81dc5e35ce593db7fc2a
#
_entry.id   b41b751e221e81dc5e35ce593db7fc2a
#
_cell.length_a   1.000
_cell.length_b   1.000
_cell.length_c   1.000
_cell.angle_alpha   90.00
_cell.angle_beta   90.00
_cell.angle_gamma   90.00
#
_symmetry.space_group_name_H-M   'P 1'
#
loop_
_entity.id
_entity.type
_entity.pdbx_description
1 polymer ?
#
loop_
_entity_poly.entity_id
_entity_poly.type
_entity_poly.pdbx_seq_one_letter_code
_entity_poly.pdbx_strand_id
1 'polypeptide(L)'
;MSYDETNLPRKVVKYLDEINSDKNLKDAFYYCDVDIYDVNEIIKFQEDQLWFEDMCGPGEPNYDIKPFARDASGGLWVVLNNEKIGYIGTEGECGIVARNIDEFMNVVSTLKSGFISELSDEKSFYKIFEEQNKEYKSSGVLSSFIEKNCFEKDPSKIYHILKLGMTAKPFFLIKGKEGYLDSYSLFGLDDGQKSLEKFIKDYCN
;
A
#
# COMPACT_ATOMS: atom_id res chain seq x y z
N MET A 1 -11.47 11.86 -18.95
CA MET A 1 -12.00 10.61 -18.39
C MET A 1 -12.08 10.76 -16.89
N SER A 2 -13.05 10.17 -16.26
CA SER A 2 -13.25 10.19 -14.81
C SER A 2 -12.82 8.83 -14.23
N TYR A 3 -12.32 8.82 -12.99
CA TYR A 3 -12.05 7.57 -12.27
C TYR A 3 -13.34 6.73 -12.04
N ASP A 4 -14.52 7.31 -12.21
CA ASP A 4 -15.79 6.55 -12.21
C ASP A 4 -15.88 5.52 -13.35
N GLU A 5 -15.06 5.64 -14.39
CA GLU A 5 -14.98 4.67 -15.50
C GLU A 5 -14.12 3.44 -15.15
N THR A 6 -13.39 3.49 -14.03
CA THR A 6 -12.62 2.36 -13.52
C THR A 6 -13.51 1.46 -12.65
N ASN A 7 -13.16 0.19 -12.53
CA ASN A 7 -13.84 -0.75 -11.64
C ASN A 7 -13.35 -0.66 -10.17
N LEU A 8 -12.75 0.47 -9.79
CA LEU A 8 -12.32 0.72 -8.43
C LEU A 8 -13.49 1.03 -7.49
N PRO A 9 -13.38 0.72 -6.19
CA PRO A 9 -14.38 1.11 -5.20
C PRO A 9 -14.58 2.64 -5.16
N ARG A 10 -15.81 3.09 -5.02
CA ARG A 10 -16.16 4.53 -4.96
C ARG A 10 -15.30 5.35 -4.02
N LYS A 11 -14.92 4.78 -2.89
CA LYS A 11 -14.14 5.48 -1.88
C LYS A 11 -12.68 5.66 -2.33
N VAL A 12 -12.13 4.69 -3.05
CA VAL A 12 -10.82 4.80 -3.69
C VAL A 12 -10.89 5.89 -4.76
N VAL A 13 -11.85 5.79 -5.67
CA VAL A 13 -12.10 6.80 -6.71
C VAL A 13 -12.13 8.21 -6.13
N LYS A 14 -12.86 8.43 -5.03
CA LYS A 14 -12.95 9.75 -4.38
C LYS A 14 -11.57 10.30 -3.97
N TYR A 15 -10.68 9.48 -3.42
CA TYR A 15 -9.33 9.91 -3.06
C TYR A 15 -8.46 10.16 -4.30
N LEU A 16 -8.57 9.32 -5.32
CA LEU A 16 -7.80 9.51 -6.55
C LEU A 16 -8.21 10.81 -7.27
N ASP A 17 -9.52 11.09 -7.36
CA ASP A 17 -10.04 12.35 -7.91
C ASP A 17 -9.55 13.56 -7.09
N GLU A 18 -9.62 13.50 -5.77
CA GLU A 18 -9.16 14.58 -4.89
C GLU A 18 -7.67 14.85 -5.10
N ILE A 19 -6.84 13.82 -5.05
CA ILE A 19 -5.38 13.96 -5.17
C ILE A 19 -5.01 14.42 -6.59
N ASN A 20 -5.61 13.85 -7.63
CA ASN A 20 -5.28 14.19 -9.01
C ASN A 20 -5.80 15.57 -9.45
N SER A 21 -6.82 16.11 -8.76
CA SER A 21 -7.36 17.46 -9.03
C SER A 21 -6.49 18.58 -8.44
N ASP A 22 -5.62 18.29 -7.48
CA ASP A 22 -4.69 19.24 -6.86
C ASP A 22 -3.24 18.81 -7.11
N LYS A 23 -2.56 19.55 -8.02
CA LYS A 23 -1.18 19.27 -8.39
C LYS A 23 -0.25 19.21 -7.16
N ASN A 24 -0.41 20.11 -6.21
CA ASN A 24 0.46 20.14 -5.02
C ASN A 24 0.23 18.91 -4.14
N LEU A 25 -1.02 18.45 -4.04
CA LEU A 25 -1.36 17.24 -3.31
C LEU A 25 -0.83 16.00 -4.03
N LYS A 26 -0.97 15.93 -5.36
CA LYS A 26 -0.39 14.86 -6.18
C LYS A 26 1.13 14.79 -6.01
N ASP A 27 1.81 15.92 -6.13
CA ASP A 27 3.26 16.00 -5.92
C ASP A 27 3.64 15.56 -4.49
N ALA A 28 2.84 15.91 -3.49
CA ALA A 28 3.07 15.50 -2.10
C ALA A 28 2.95 13.98 -1.90
N PHE A 29 1.96 13.32 -2.52
CA PHE A 29 1.84 11.85 -2.51
C PHE A 29 2.95 11.17 -3.29
N TYR A 30 3.36 11.73 -4.44
CA TYR A 30 4.53 11.25 -5.18
C TYR A 30 5.79 11.25 -4.29
N TYR A 31 6.03 12.31 -3.52
CA TYR A 31 7.14 12.36 -2.55
C TYR A 31 6.96 11.43 -1.35
N CYS A 32 5.74 10.95 -1.08
CA CYS A 32 5.46 9.89 -0.13
C CYS A 32 5.59 8.48 -0.73
N ASP A 33 6.15 8.37 -1.93
CA ASP A 33 6.33 7.11 -2.66
C ASP A 33 5.00 6.45 -3.06
N VAL A 34 4.01 7.30 -3.39
CA VAL A 34 2.71 6.89 -3.93
C VAL A 34 2.38 7.71 -5.17
N ASP A 35 2.83 7.22 -6.32
CA ASP A 35 2.54 7.82 -7.63
C ASP A 35 1.22 7.28 -8.16
N ILE A 36 0.17 8.10 -8.07
CA ILE A 36 -1.19 7.72 -8.45
C ILE A 36 -1.31 7.64 -9.97
N TYR A 37 -1.75 6.50 -10.46
CA TYR A 37 -2.05 6.27 -11.87
C TYR A 37 -3.15 7.18 -12.39
N ASP A 38 -3.04 7.57 -13.65
CA ASP A 38 -4.17 8.19 -14.35
C ASP A 38 -5.24 7.15 -14.72
N VAL A 39 -6.42 7.64 -15.15
CA VAL A 39 -7.55 6.77 -15.49
C VAL A 39 -7.21 5.79 -16.61
N ASN A 40 -6.45 6.23 -17.64
CA ASN A 40 -6.09 5.38 -18.78
C ASN A 40 -5.12 4.27 -18.35
N GLU A 41 -4.17 4.58 -17.46
CA GLU A 41 -3.26 3.59 -16.91
C GLU A 41 -4.02 2.50 -16.14
N ILE A 42 -4.98 2.89 -15.28
CA ILE A 42 -5.80 1.93 -14.53
C ILE A 42 -6.63 1.05 -15.47
N ILE A 43 -7.29 1.64 -16.48
CA ILE A 43 -8.08 0.88 -17.45
C ILE A 43 -7.18 -0.10 -18.19
N LYS A 44 -5.99 0.34 -18.62
CA LYS A 44 -5.03 -0.54 -19.29
C LYS A 44 -4.63 -1.73 -18.42
N PHE A 45 -4.35 -1.52 -17.13
CA PHE A 45 -4.06 -2.63 -16.21
C PHE A 45 -5.25 -3.61 -16.07
N GLN A 46 -6.48 -3.10 -16.11
CA GLN A 46 -7.67 -3.96 -16.03
C GLN A 46 -7.93 -4.77 -17.30
N GLU A 47 -7.50 -4.26 -18.46
CA GLU A 47 -7.60 -4.94 -19.75
C GLU A 47 -6.44 -5.90 -20.01
N ASP A 48 -5.25 -5.59 -19.51
CA ASP A 48 -4.05 -6.40 -19.67
C ASP A 48 -3.97 -7.46 -18.59
N GLN A 49 -4.35 -8.69 -18.94
CA GLN A 49 -4.32 -9.82 -18.01
C GLN A 49 -2.89 -10.37 -17.76
N LEU A 50 -1.90 -9.95 -18.52
CA LEU A 50 -0.53 -10.45 -18.43
C LEU A 50 0.35 -9.66 -17.46
N TRP A 51 -0.02 -8.42 -17.11
CA TRP A 51 0.79 -7.56 -16.24
C TRP A 51 1.19 -8.22 -14.92
N PHE A 52 0.29 -9.03 -14.38
CA PHE A 52 0.54 -9.73 -13.12
C PHE A 52 1.62 -10.83 -13.29
N GLU A 53 1.55 -11.60 -14.39
CA GLU A 53 2.55 -12.62 -14.71
C GLU A 53 3.92 -12.01 -15.03
N ASP A 54 3.94 -10.84 -15.68
CA ASP A 54 5.18 -10.10 -15.97
C ASP A 54 5.87 -9.64 -14.68
N MET A 55 5.09 -9.33 -13.63
CA MET A 55 5.61 -8.82 -12.37
C MET A 55 5.90 -9.91 -11.34
N CYS A 56 5.01 -10.87 -11.21
CA CYS A 56 5.05 -11.90 -10.16
C CYS A 56 5.41 -13.29 -10.69
N GLY A 57 5.60 -13.45 -12.00
CA GLY A 57 5.71 -14.76 -12.63
C GLY A 57 4.36 -15.52 -12.62
N PRO A 58 4.36 -16.81 -13.02
CA PRO A 58 3.15 -17.61 -13.12
C PRO A 58 2.63 -18.02 -11.74
N GLY A 59 1.99 -17.09 -11.05
CA GLY A 59 1.40 -17.28 -9.73
C GLY A 59 -0.10 -16.99 -9.71
N GLU A 60 -0.81 -17.62 -8.79
CA GLU A 60 -2.23 -17.38 -8.57
C GLU A 60 -2.43 -16.58 -7.26
N PRO A 61 -2.87 -15.31 -7.34
CA PRO A 61 -3.22 -14.55 -6.15
C PRO A 61 -4.51 -15.06 -5.54
N ASN A 62 -4.61 -15.00 -4.21
CA ASN A 62 -5.84 -15.37 -3.50
C ASN A 62 -6.84 -14.20 -3.36
N TYR A 63 -6.60 -13.09 -4.03
CA TYR A 63 -7.44 -11.90 -4.08
C TYR A 63 -7.70 -11.46 -5.52
N ASP A 64 -8.84 -10.81 -5.76
CA ASP A 64 -9.02 -9.95 -6.92
C ASP A 64 -8.18 -8.68 -6.72
N ILE A 65 -7.32 -8.35 -7.70
CA ILE A 65 -6.29 -7.31 -7.57
C ILE A 65 -6.57 -6.20 -8.58
N LYS A 66 -6.60 -4.95 -8.09
CA LYS A 66 -6.78 -3.76 -8.93
C LYS A 66 -5.72 -2.71 -8.59
N PRO A 67 -4.68 -2.55 -9.41
CA PRO A 67 -3.68 -1.50 -9.22
C PRO A 67 -4.27 -0.10 -9.32
N PHE A 68 -3.80 0.83 -8.47
CA PHE A 68 -4.22 2.23 -8.50
C PHE A 68 -3.07 3.23 -8.39
N ALA A 69 -1.90 2.78 -7.96
CA ALA A 69 -0.69 3.60 -7.84
C ALA A 69 0.55 2.71 -7.87
N ARG A 70 1.72 3.33 -8.01
CA ARG A 70 3.02 2.66 -7.91
C ARG A 70 3.94 3.40 -6.94
N ASP A 71 5.02 2.75 -6.54
CA ASP A 71 6.15 3.41 -5.89
C ASP A 71 7.25 3.80 -6.90
N ALA A 72 8.31 4.44 -6.43
CA ALA A 72 9.42 4.87 -7.26
C ALA A 72 10.25 3.70 -7.83
N SER A 73 10.19 2.51 -7.23
CA SER A 73 10.89 1.31 -7.71
C SER A 73 10.08 0.50 -8.74
N GLY A 74 8.81 0.84 -8.93
CA GLY A 74 7.87 0.17 -9.84
C GLY A 74 6.97 -0.85 -9.15
N GLY A 75 7.02 -0.98 -7.83
CA GLY A 75 6.06 -1.76 -7.06
C GLY A 75 4.66 -1.15 -7.13
N LEU A 76 3.63 -1.95 -6.90
CA LEU A 76 2.24 -1.58 -7.11
C LEU A 76 1.44 -1.49 -5.81
N TRP A 77 0.74 -0.38 -5.63
CA TRP A 77 -0.33 -0.25 -4.65
C TRP A 77 -1.63 -0.77 -5.26
N VAL A 78 -2.26 -1.71 -4.59
CA VAL A 78 -3.41 -2.45 -5.14
C VAL A 78 -4.60 -2.48 -4.19
N VAL A 79 -5.80 -2.46 -4.76
CA VAL A 79 -7.03 -2.78 -4.04
C VAL A 79 -7.26 -4.29 -4.11
N LEU A 80 -7.51 -4.91 -2.98
CA LEU A 80 -7.74 -6.34 -2.81
C LEU A 80 -9.22 -6.59 -2.50
N ASN A 81 -9.92 -7.35 -3.35
CA ASN A 81 -11.35 -7.68 -3.23
C ASN A 81 -12.25 -6.45 -2.97
N ASN A 82 -11.94 -5.31 -3.57
CA ASN A 82 -12.66 -4.04 -3.42
C ASN A 82 -12.66 -3.44 -1.99
N GLU A 83 -11.79 -3.88 -1.09
CA GLU A 83 -11.78 -3.46 0.31
C GLU A 83 -10.40 -3.11 0.83
N LYS A 84 -9.51 -4.10 0.93
CA LYS A 84 -8.18 -3.94 1.54
C LYS A 84 -7.21 -3.29 0.57
N ILE A 85 -6.17 -2.71 1.12
CA ILE A 85 -5.06 -2.19 0.32
C ILE A 85 -3.86 -3.09 0.55
N GLY A 86 -3.27 -3.53 -0.56
CA GLY A 86 -2.06 -4.33 -0.59
C GLY A 86 -0.94 -3.65 -1.36
N TYR A 87 0.21 -4.26 -1.30
CA TYR A 87 1.39 -3.91 -2.08
C TYR A 87 1.94 -5.15 -2.76
N ILE A 88 2.46 -4.97 -3.97
CA ILE A 88 3.22 -5.96 -4.74
C ILE A 88 4.52 -5.28 -5.16
N GLY A 89 5.65 -5.77 -4.69
CA GLY A 89 6.95 -5.28 -5.06
C GLY A 89 7.45 -5.87 -6.39
N THR A 90 8.53 -5.31 -6.91
CA THR A 90 9.11 -5.67 -8.21
C THR A 90 9.73 -7.07 -8.25
N GLU A 91 9.99 -7.67 -7.09
CA GLU A 91 10.51 -9.04 -6.96
C GLU A 91 9.43 -10.03 -6.51
N GLY A 92 8.14 -9.61 -6.55
CA GLY A 92 6.99 -10.44 -6.21
C GLY A 92 6.66 -10.50 -4.73
N GLU A 93 7.36 -9.74 -3.89
CA GLU A 93 6.96 -9.57 -2.50
C GLU A 93 5.58 -8.95 -2.40
N CYS A 94 4.72 -9.47 -1.53
CA CYS A 94 3.38 -8.94 -1.39
C CYS A 94 2.87 -8.98 0.05
N GLY A 95 1.90 -8.12 0.34
CA GLY A 95 1.26 -8.09 1.66
C GLY A 95 0.09 -7.12 1.73
N ILE A 96 -0.74 -7.27 2.75
CA ILE A 96 -1.79 -6.29 3.09
C ILE A 96 -1.15 -5.19 3.93
N VAL A 97 -1.34 -3.94 3.54
CA VAL A 97 -0.79 -2.76 4.24
C VAL A 97 -1.84 -1.99 5.02
N ALA A 98 -3.11 -2.07 4.60
CA ALA A 98 -4.22 -1.46 5.29
C ALA A 98 -5.52 -2.24 5.04
N ARG A 99 -6.46 -2.17 6.00
CA ARG A 99 -7.76 -2.84 5.90
C ARG A 99 -8.73 -2.14 4.94
N ASN A 100 -8.46 -0.88 4.64
CA ASN A 100 -9.24 -0.06 3.72
C ASN A 100 -8.43 1.17 3.27
N ILE A 101 -8.97 1.91 2.30
CA ILE A 101 -8.30 3.08 1.72
C ILE A 101 -8.12 4.24 2.71
N ASP A 102 -9.02 4.45 3.68
CA ASP A 102 -8.85 5.52 4.67
C ASP A 102 -7.63 5.26 5.56
N GLU A 103 -7.46 4.03 6.00
CA GLU A 103 -6.31 3.62 6.80
C GLU A 103 -5.02 3.80 6.01
N PHE A 104 -5.00 3.40 4.72
CA PHE A 104 -3.87 3.60 3.83
C PHE A 104 -3.51 5.08 3.68
N MET A 105 -4.49 5.91 3.31
CA MET A 105 -4.28 7.35 3.13
C MET A 105 -3.83 8.02 4.43
N ASN A 106 -4.37 7.59 5.57
CA ASN A 106 -3.95 8.08 6.88
C ASN A 106 -2.48 7.71 7.16
N VAL A 107 -2.10 6.44 7.01
CA VAL A 107 -0.72 5.98 7.25
C VAL A 107 0.25 6.72 6.34
N VAL A 108 0.03 6.72 5.03
CA VAL A 108 0.94 7.35 4.06
C VAL A 108 1.08 8.85 4.31
N SER A 109 -0.03 9.58 4.45
CA SER A 109 0.01 11.03 4.59
C SER A 109 0.62 11.48 5.93
N THR A 110 0.43 10.72 7.00
CA THR A 110 0.94 11.06 8.34
C THR A 110 2.40 10.61 8.51
N LEU A 111 2.74 9.42 8.01
CA LEU A 111 4.11 8.91 7.99
C LEU A 111 4.96 9.66 6.96
N LYS A 112 4.34 10.21 5.90
CA LYS A 112 4.99 10.86 4.75
C LYS A 112 5.94 9.92 4.02
N SER A 113 5.61 8.65 3.99
CA SER A 113 6.41 7.61 3.34
C SER A 113 5.52 6.43 2.96
N GLY A 114 5.77 5.86 1.79
CA GLY A 114 5.25 4.56 1.36
C GLY A 114 6.16 3.39 1.72
N PHE A 115 7.36 3.63 2.27
CA PHE A 115 8.29 2.57 2.67
C PHE A 115 7.79 1.78 3.89
N ILE A 116 6.79 0.94 3.63
CA ILE A 116 6.12 0.14 4.66
C ILE A 116 6.94 -1.10 5.03
N SER A 117 7.79 -1.59 4.12
CA SER A 117 8.65 -2.75 4.34
C SER A 117 9.62 -2.61 5.52
N GLU A 118 10.07 -1.40 5.81
CA GLU A 118 10.98 -1.14 6.93
C GLU A 118 10.25 -0.99 8.28
N LEU A 119 8.92 -1.08 8.30
CA LEU A 119 8.07 -0.81 9.47
C LEU A 119 7.71 -2.08 10.26
N SER A 120 8.48 -3.15 10.09
CA SER A 120 8.21 -4.46 10.69
C SER A 120 8.19 -4.47 12.21
N ASP A 121 8.90 -3.54 12.86
CA ASP A 121 8.91 -3.40 14.31
C ASP A 121 8.58 -1.97 14.76
N GLU A 122 8.06 -1.86 15.96
CA GLU A 122 7.60 -0.60 16.53
C GLU A 122 8.73 0.44 16.66
N LYS A 123 9.94 -0.01 16.96
CA LYS A 123 11.11 0.86 17.12
C LYS A 123 11.56 1.45 15.80
N SER A 124 11.61 0.63 14.75
CA SER A 124 11.92 1.07 13.39
C SER A 124 10.86 2.06 12.89
N PHE A 125 9.59 1.77 13.15
CA PHE A 125 8.48 2.69 12.83
C PHE A 125 8.69 4.07 13.46
N TYR A 126 8.91 4.16 14.78
CA TYR A 126 9.08 5.47 15.44
C TYR A 126 10.31 6.21 14.93
N LYS A 127 11.39 5.50 14.63
CA LYS A 127 12.59 6.12 14.06
C LYS A 127 12.28 6.77 12.71
N ILE A 128 11.67 6.04 11.80
CA ILE A 128 11.25 6.55 10.47
C ILE A 128 10.27 7.71 10.63
N PHE A 129 9.27 7.57 11.49
CA PHE A 129 8.29 8.63 11.75
C PHE A 129 8.95 9.93 12.22
N GLU A 130 9.93 9.86 13.12
CA GLU A 130 10.68 11.02 13.60
C GLU A 130 11.56 11.63 12.51
N GLU A 131 12.26 10.81 11.73
CA GLU A 131 13.15 11.24 10.64
C GLU A 131 12.35 11.96 9.55
N GLN A 132 11.27 11.34 9.07
CA GLN A 132 10.40 11.94 8.07
C GLN A 132 9.75 13.25 8.52
N ASN A 133 9.34 13.35 9.78
CA ASN A 133 8.78 14.59 10.31
C ASN A 133 9.81 15.71 10.52
N LYS A 134 11.10 15.38 10.63
CA LYS A 134 12.20 16.38 10.69
C LYS A 134 12.57 16.87 9.29
N GLU A 135 12.67 15.96 8.33
CA GLU A 135 13.11 16.29 6.96
C GLU A 135 12.02 16.98 6.15
N TYR A 136 10.82 16.46 6.20
CA TYR A 136 9.65 17.09 5.60
C TYR A 136 9.06 18.11 6.57
N LYS A 137 9.62 19.33 6.60
CA LYS A 137 8.85 20.50 7.02
C LYS A 137 7.64 20.61 6.09
N SER A 138 6.59 19.93 6.48
CA SER A 138 5.40 19.58 5.72
C SER A 138 5.01 20.71 4.78
N SER A 139 4.88 20.40 3.52
CA SER A 139 4.00 21.21 2.69
C SER A 139 2.67 21.28 3.45
N GLY A 140 2.15 22.47 3.72
CA GLY A 140 0.87 22.64 4.42
C GLY A 140 -0.28 21.87 3.78
N VAL A 141 -0.05 21.36 2.58
CA VAL A 141 -0.92 20.52 1.76
C VAL A 141 -1.25 19.19 2.44
N LEU A 142 -0.26 18.39 2.88
CA LEU A 142 -0.54 17.13 3.59
C LEU A 142 -1.20 17.38 4.95
N SER A 143 -0.81 18.45 5.66
CA SER A 143 -1.46 18.81 6.92
C SER A 143 -2.94 19.16 6.71
N SER A 144 -3.26 19.92 5.66
CA SER A 144 -4.63 20.25 5.29
C SER A 144 -5.43 19.01 4.86
N PHE A 145 -4.80 18.09 4.13
CA PHE A 145 -5.43 16.82 3.73
C PHE A 145 -5.74 15.94 4.95
N ILE A 146 -4.81 15.82 5.90
CA ILE A 146 -4.98 15.10 7.17
C ILE A 146 -6.13 15.71 7.98
N GLU A 147 -6.18 17.03 8.10
CA GLU A 147 -7.23 17.74 8.85
C GLU A 147 -8.60 17.59 8.20
N LYS A 148 -8.69 17.80 6.88
CA LYS A 148 -9.93 17.65 6.11
C LYS A 148 -10.54 16.25 6.25
N ASN A 149 -9.72 15.21 6.28
CA ASN A 149 -10.16 13.82 6.39
C ASN A 149 -10.26 13.32 7.83
N CYS A 150 -9.98 14.18 8.84
CA CYS A 150 -9.97 13.82 10.26
C CYS A 150 -9.06 12.64 10.58
N PHE A 151 -7.92 12.57 9.91
CA PHE A 151 -6.97 11.48 10.08
C PHE A 151 -6.23 11.54 11.41
N GLU A 152 -5.86 10.38 11.93
CA GLU A 152 -5.09 10.23 13.15
C GLU A 152 -3.67 10.78 12.98
N LYS A 153 -3.16 11.46 14.01
CA LYS A 153 -1.81 12.06 14.03
C LYS A 153 -0.90 11.44 15.09
N ASP A 154 -1.47 10.68 16.01
CA ASP A 154 -0.71 10.00 17.06
C ASP A 154 0.07 8.83 16.47
N PRO A 155 1.42 8.83 16.53
CA PRO A 155 2.22 7.77 15.94
C PRO A 155 1.92 6.38 16.49
N SER A 156 1.52 6.25 17.76
CA SER A 156 1.18 4.96 18.35
C SER A 156 -0.08 4.37 17.72
N LYS A 157 -1.05 5.22 17.42
CA LYS A 157 -2.29 4.80 16.75
C LYS A 157 -2.05 4.53 15.26
N ILE A 158 -1.19 5.31 14.59
CA ILE A 158 -0.79 5.03 13.21
C ILE A 158 -0.09 3.67 13.11
N TYR A 159 0.86 3.40 14.02
CA TYR A 159 1.48 2.08 14.09
C TYR A 159 0.47 0.95 14.31
N HIS A 160 -0.51 1.17 15.20
CA HIS A 160 -1.58 0.20 15.42
C HIS A 160 -2.44 -0.03 14.17
N ILE A 161 -2.81 1.02 13.43
CA ILE A 161 -3.52 0.91 12.15
C ILE A 161 -2.73 0.06 11.16
N LEU A 162 -1.45 0.37 10.97
CA LEU A 162 -0.55 -0.39 10.10
C LEU A 162 -0.49 -1.87 10.53
N LYS A 163 -0.28 -2.13 11.81
CA LYS A 163 -0.23 -3.50 12.34
C LYS A 163 -1.53 -4.28 12.10
N LEU A 164 -2.70 -3.65 12.24
CA LEU A 164 -3.98 -4.25 11.91
C LEU A 164 -4.12 -4.58 10.42
N GLY A 165 -3.57 -3.76 9.53
CA GLY A 165 -3.48 -4.05 8.09
C GLY A 165 -2.62 -5.29 7.85
N MET A 166 -1.37 -5.25 8.32
CA MET A 166 -0.39 -6.33 8.14
C MET A 166 -0.87 -7.70 8.68
N THR A 167 -1.69 -7.69 9.72
CA THR A 167 -2.24 -8.93 10.34
C THR A 167 -3.64 -9.29 9.87
N ALA A 168 -4.21 -8.53 8.92
CA ALA A 168 -5.55 -8.78 8.39
C ALA A 168 -5.63 -10.14 7.66
N LYS A 169 -6.69 -10.89 7.95
CA LYS A 169 -6.94 -12.20 7.34
C LYS A 169 -8.06 -12.13 6.30
N PRO A 170 -8.05 -13.05 5.29
CA PRO A 170 -6.92 -13.91 4.94
C PRO A 170 -5.71 -13.10 4.51
N PHE A 171 -4.50 -13.64 4.64
CA PHE A 171 -3.29 -12.98 4.18
C PHE A 171 -3.29 -12.87 2.65
N PHE A 172 -2.67 -11.82 2.11
CA PHE A 172 -2.45 -11.72 0.69
C PHE A 172 -1.28 -12.62 0.28
N LEU A 173 -1.58 -13.62 -0.52
CA LEU A 173 -0.65 -14.67 -0.94
C LEU A 173 -0.71 -14.84 -2.45
N ILE A 174 0.46 -15.11 -3.05
CA ILE A 174 0.58 -15.49 -4.45
C ILE A 174 1.14 -16.90 -4.48
N LYS A 175 0.36 -17.85 -5.02
CA LYS A 175 0.72 -19.27 -5.09
C LYS A 175 1.37 -19.57 -6.42
N GLY A 176 2.69 -19.77 -6.44
CA GLY A 176 3.43 -20.26 -7.59
C GLY A 176 3.42 -21.80 -7.72
N LYS A 177 4.05 -22.33 -8.77
CA LYS A 177 4.12 -23.78 -9.04
C LYS A 177 4.89 -24.56 -7.97
N GLU A 178 5.87 -23.93 -7.33
CA GLU A 178 6.75 -24.55 -6.33
C GLU A 178 6.39 -24.16 -4.88
N GLY A 179 5.27 -23.50 -4.67
CA GLY A 179 4.84 -23.02 -3.36
C GLY A 179 4.42 -21.56 -3.40
N TYR A 180 4.35 -20.91 -2.23
CA TYR A 180 4.09 -19.48 -2.17
C TYR A 180 5.34 -18.71 -2.59
N LEU A 181 5.18 -17.77 -3.52
CA LEU A 181 6.20 -16.77 -3.83
C LEU A 181 6.52 -15.98 -2.56
N ASP A 182 7.61 -15.21 -2.57
CA ASP A 182 8.16 -14.47 -1.41
C ASP A 182 7.19 -13.45 -0.78
N SER A 183 5.96 -13.92 -0.59
CA SER A 183 4.76 -13.16 -0.27
C SER A 183 4.84 -12.39 1.06
N TYR A 184 5.92 -12.53 1.82
CA TYR A 184 6.09 -11.87 3.13
C TYR A 184 7.46 -11.22 3.34
N SER A 185 8.29 -11.11 2.31
CA SER A 185 9.52 -10.31 2.37
C SER A 185 9.20 -8.82 2.60
N LEU A 186 7.99 -8.37 2.22
CA LEU A 186 7.52 -7.00 2.47
C LEU A 186 7.68 -6.55 3.93
N PHE A 187 7.64 -7.48 4.87
CA PHE A 187 7.77 -7.18 6.30
C PHE A 187 9.12 -7.66 6.89
N GLY A 188 10.16 -7.74 6.07
CA GLY A 188 11.49 -8.22 6.49
C GLY A 188 11.52 -9.74 6.74
N LEU A 189 10.71 -10.48 6.02
CA LEU A 189 10.52 -11.91 6.17
C LEU A 189 11.09 -12.60 4.93
N ASP A 190 12.34 -13.08 5.02
CA ASP A 190 13.18 -13.47 3.89
C ASP A 190 12.98 -14.87 3.35
N ASP A 191 11.92 -15.62 3.65
CA ASP A 191 11.92 -17.04 3.28
C ASP A 191 10.51 -17.62 3.07
N GLY A 192 9.78 -17.24 2.05
CA GLY A 192 8.58 -17.94 1.57
C GLY A 192 7.66 -18.51 2.67
N GLN A 193 7.43 -19.83 2.69
CA GLN A 193 6.55 -20.47 3.67
C GLN A 193 7.03 -20.34 5.12
N LYS A 194 8.36 -20.36 5.38
CA LYS A 194 8.92 -20.19 6.73
C LYS A 194 8.70 -18.77 7.24
N SER A 195 8.70 -17.79 6.35
CA SER A 195 8.42 -16.41 6.67
C SER A 195 6.95 -16.22 7.05
N LEU A 196 6.04 -16.88 6.35
CA LEU A 196 4.62 -16.89 6.70
C LEU A 196 4.39 -17.50 8.08
N GLU A 197 5.00 -18.66 8.37
CA GLU A 197 4.90 -19.31 9.68
C GLU A 197 5.47 -18.42 10.80
N LYS A 198 6.62 -17.79 10.55
CA LYS A 198 7.24 -16.84 11.48
C LYS A 198 6.34 -15.62 11.67
N PHE A 199 5.82 -15.02 10.60
CA PHE A 199 4.91 -13.90 10.67
C PHE A 199 3.65 -14.22 11.48
N ILE A 200 3.03 -15.38 11.24
CA ILE A 200 1.86 -15.85 12.00
C ILE A 200 2.22 -15.97 13.48
N LYS A 201 3.40 -16.52 13.79
CA LYS A 201 3.87 -16.69 15.17
C LYS A 201 4.15 -15.37 15.87
N ASP A 202 4.79 -14.43 15.18
CA ASP A 202 5.30 -13.18 15.76
C ASP A 202 4.22 -12.10 15.86
N TYR A 203 3.22 -12.11 14.97
CA TYR A 203 2.22 -11.03 14.87
C TYR A 203 0.75 -11.47 15.02
N CYS A 204 0.45 -12.77 14.99
CA CYS A 204 -0.93 -13.26 15.02
C CYS A 204 -1.27 -14.10 16.25
N ASN A 205 -0.31 -14.38 17.13
CA ASN A 205 -0.45 -15.00 18.44
C ASN A 205 -0.10 -13.97 19.51
#